data_9184d76e9ccd95ca9f9b7f05d8bc5961
#
_entry.id   9184d76e9ccd95ca9f9b7f05d8bc5961
#
_cell.length_a   1.000
_cell.length_b   1.000
_cell.length_c   1.000
_cell.angle_alpha   90.00
_cell.angle_beta   90.00
_cell.angle_gamma   90.00
#
_symmetry.space_group_name_H-M   'P 1'
#
loop_
_entity.id
_entity.type
_entity.pdbx_description
1 polymer ?
#
loop_
_entity_poly.entity_id
_entity_poly.type
_entity_poly.pdbx_seq_one_letter_code
_entity_poly.pdbx_strand_id
1 'polypeptide(L)'
;LLLFILKGIAHYRVQLRALDAVDHSADRFILDGLFMTITNANFDKQRFVEKIKEAIKLREQLKQTFLDKGGKPEKITFEGAFWTANTLEEMESKAGFVGVLSTENEDIRSLREMLTYGMKGMAAYTEHAYNLGHENPSIYEFIDRGLVATTLPLSADQLVQMVLECGKNGVDAMALLDKANTDTYGNPEITKVDIGVRKNPGILISG
;
A
#
# COMPACT_ATOMS: atom_id res chain seq x y z
N LEU A 1 8.01 10.51 -0.54
CA LEU A 1 7.29 10.98 -1.72
C LEU A 1 6.37 9.90 -2.30
N LEU A 2 6.79 8.62 -2.47
CA LEU A 2 5.92 7.58 -3.01
C LEU A 2 4.59 7.48 -2.22
N LEU A 3 4.63 7.39 -0.89
CA LEU A 3 3.43 7.37 -0.05
C LEU A 3 2.51 8.58 -0.28
N PHE A 4 3.09 9.76 -0.49
CA PHE A 4 2.33 10.97 -0.79
C PHE A 4 1.51 10.83 -2.09
N ILE A 5 2.08 10.24 -3.14
CA ILE A 5 1.36 9.99 -4.39
C ILE A 5 0.35 8.84 -4.24
N LEU A 6 0.69 7.76 -3.52
CA LEU A 6 -0.26 6.67 -3.24
C LEU A 6 -1.50 7.16 -2.49
N LYS A 7 -1.32 8.06 -1.52
CA LYS A 7 -2.45 8.74 -0.85
C LYS A 7 -3.31 9.53 -1.85
N GLY A 8 -2.68 10.21 -2.82
CA GLY A 8 -3.39 10.90 -3.91
C GLY A 8 -4.19 9.95 -4.80
N ILE A 9 -3.64 8.79 -5.13
CA ILE A 9 -4.35 7.71 -5.86
C ILE A 9 -5.56 7.25 -5.04
N ALA A 10 -5.37 6.98 -3.75
CA ALA A 10 -6.43 6.52 -2.87
C ALA A 10 -7.63 7.49 -2.79
N HIS A 11 -7.39 8.81 -2.85
CA HIS A 11 -8.46 9.80 -2.92
C HIS A 11 -9.36 9.60 -4.15
N TYR A 12 -8.80 9.38 -5.33
CA TYR A 12 -9.60 9.09 -6.52
C TYR A 12 -10.33 7.75 -6.41
N ARG A 13 -9.68 6.73 -5.88
CA ARG A 13 -10.27 5.39 -5.73
C ARG A 13 -11.46 5.38 -4.78
N VAL A 14 -11.36 6.06 -3.63
CA VAL A 14 -12.50 6.21 -2.70
C VAL A 14 -13.67 6.92 -3.39
N GLN A 15 -13.42 7.95 -4.19
CA GLN A 15 -14.48 8.63 -4.94
C GLN A 15 -15.05 7.77 -6.07
N LEU A 16 -14.22 7.01 -6.78
CA LEU A 16 -14.65 6.09 -7.83
C LEU A 16 -15.51 4.95 -7.28
N ARG A 17 -15.20 4.43 -6.07
CA ARG A 17 -16.07 3.47 -5.38
C ARG A 17 -17.46 4.06 -5.12
N ALA A 18 -17.54 5.31 -4.71
CA ALA A 18 -18.83 5.99 -4.50
C ALA A 18 -19.63 6.21 -5.80
N LEU A 19 -18.98 6.11 -6.96
CA LEU A 19 -19.60 6.19 -8.30
C LEU A 19 -19.79 4.81 -8.94
N ASP A 20 -19.56 3.72 -8.20
CA ASP A 20 -19.60 2.33 -8.70
C ASP A 20 -18.71 2.12 -9.95
N ALA A 21 -17.51 2.72 -9.93
CA ALA A 21 -16.57 2.77 -11.05
C ALA A 21 -15.14 2.39 -10.64
N VAL A 22 -15.01 1.37 -9.77
CA VAL A 22 -13.68 0.93 -9.26
C VAL A 22 -12.89 0.25 -10.38
N ASP A 23 -11.65 0.71 -10.54
CA ASP A 23 -10.64 0.02 -11.35
C ASP A 23 -9.75 -0.84 -10.44
N HIS A 24 -9.87 -2.15 -10.55
CA HIS A 24 -9.10 -3.11 -9.77
C HIS A 24 -7.63 -3.19 -10.20
N SER A 25 -7.24 -2.66 -11.36
CA SER A 25 -5.83 -2.63 -11.79
C SER A 25 -4.93 -1.85 -10.85
N ALA A 26 -5.49 -0.86 -10.14
CA ALA A 26 -4.77 -0.06 -9.16
C ALA A 26 -4.59 -0.74 -7.79
N ASP A 27 -5.35 -1.80 -7.47
CA ASP A 27 -5.27 -2.50 -6.19
C ASP A 27 -3.86 -3.02 -5.95
N ARG A 28 -3.35 -3.79 -6.90
CA ARG A 28 -1.99 -4.33 -6.83
C ARG A 28 -0.93 -3.24 -6.81
N PHE A 29 -1.10 -2.17 -7.60
CA PHE A 29 -0.13 -1.08 -7.63
C PHE A 29 0.07 -0.42 -6.27
N ILE A 30 -1.02 -0.21 -5.51
CA ILE A 30 -0.96 0.36 -4.17
C ILE A 30 -0.29 -0.60 -3.19
N LEU A 31 -0.65 -1.90 -3.21
CA LEU A 31 0.00 -2.92 -2.39
C LEU A 31 1.51 -2.96 -2.62
N ASP A 32 1.89 -3.08 -3.88
CA ASP A 32 3.28 -3.12 -4.34
C ASP A 32 4.06 -1.87 -3.89
N GLY A 33 3.45 -0.69 -4.05
CA GLY A 33 4.03 0.56 -3.59
C GLY A 33 4.20 0.65 -2.07
N LEU A 34 3.24 0.17 -1.29
CA LEU A 34 3.34 0.09 0.17
C LEU A 34 4.41 -0.93 0.59
N PHE A 35 4.39 -2.12 0.03
CA PHE A 35 5.33 -3.20 0.32
C PHE A 35 6.76 -2.81 -0.08
N MET A 36 6.95 -2.15 -1.20
CA MET A 36 8.23 -1.62 -1.65
C MET A 36 8.87 -0.67 -0.62
N THR A 37 8.08 0.11 0.12
CA THR A 37 8.61 1.00 1.17
C THR A 37 9.17 0.23 2.38
N ILE A 38 8.91 -1.07 2.50
CA ILE A 38 9.50 -1.96 3.51
C ILE A 38 10.70 -2.69 2.92
N THR A 39 10.52 -3.34 1.76
CA THR A 39 11.52 -4.25 1.18
C THR A 39 12.70 -3.53 0.55
N ASN A 40 12.47 -2.40 -0.12
CA ASN A 40 13.55 -1.61 -0.70
C ASN A 40 14.25 -0.74 0.37
N ALA A 41 13.53 -0.18 1.34
CA ALA A 41 14.08 0.62 2.44
C ALA A 41 15.18 1.63 2.02
N ASN A 42 15.07 2.23 0.83
CA ASN A 42 16.03 3.15 0.20
C ASN A 42 17.34 2.51 -0.32
N PHE A 43 17.41 1.21 -0.46
CA PHE A 43 18.58 0.55 -1.07
C PHE A 43 18.72 0.89 -2.56
N ASP A 44 17.60 1.05 -3.28
CA ASP A 44 17.56 1.40 -4.70
C ASP A 44 16.69 2.66 -4.91
N LYS A 45 17.36 3.81 -4.94
CA LYS A 45 16.73 5.11 -5.21
C LYS A 45 16.09 5.16 -6.59
N GLN A 46 16.74 4.59 -7.61
CA GLN A 46 16.26 4.65 -8.99
C GLN A 46 14.91 3.93 -9.11
N ARG A 47 14.76 2.80 -8.45
CA ARG A 47 13.50 2.04 -8.42
C ARG A 47 12.35 2.86 -7.80
N PHE A 48 12.63 3.66 -6.76
CA PHE A 48 11.63 4.59 -6.21
C PHE A 48 11.24 5.68 -7.19
N VAL A 49 12.20 6.26 -7.92
CA VAL A 49 11.92 7.29 -8.95
C VAL A 49 11.02 6.74 -10.05
N GLU A 50 11.30 5.52 -10.53
CA GLU A 50 10.48 4.84 -11.53
C GLU A 50 9.07 4.61 -11.00
N LYS A 51 8.93 4.05 -9.79
CA LYS A 51 7.63 3.78 -9.16
C LYS A 51 6.82 5.06 -8.94
N ILE A 52 7.45 6.18 -8.58
CA ILE A 52 6.79 7.48 -8.44
C ILE A 52 6.25 7.97 -9.79
N LYS A 53 7.02 7.82 -10.88
CA LYS A 53 6.57 8.19 -12.23
C LYS A 53 5.37 7.33 -12.67
N GLU A 54 5.44 6.03 -12.43
CA GLU A 54 4.32 5.10 -12.68
C GLU A 54 3.08 5.51 -11.85
N ALA A 55 3.26 5.84 -10.58
CA ALA A 55 2.20 6.28 -9.67
C ALA A 55 1.53 7.57 -10.16
N ILE A 56 2.30 8.57 -10.61
CA ILE A 56 1.78 9.80 -11.18
C ILE A 56 0.94 9.50 -12.43
N LYS A 57 1.44 8.64 -13.32
CA LYS A 57 0.72 8.24 -14.54
C LYS A 57 -0.61 7.55 -14.21
N LEU A 58 -0.59 6.57 -13.30
CA LEU A 58 -1.79 5.87 -12.86
C LEU A 58 -2.80 6.83 -12.22
N ARG A 59 -2.33 7.73 -11.37
CA ARG A 59 -3.18 8.75 -10.76
C ARG A 59 -3.89 9.63 -11.79
N GLU A 60 -3.19 10.09 -12.84
CA GLU A 60 -3.82 10.88 -13.90
C GLU A 60 -4.86 10.08 -14.69
N GLN A 61 -4.63 8.79 -14.91
CA GLN A 61 -5.64 7.90 -15.52
C GLN A 61 -6.90 7.78 -14.65
N LEU A 62 -6.73 7.55 -13.34
CA LEU A 62 -7.85 7.48 -12.39
C LEU A 62 -8.60 8.81 -12.28
N LYS A 63 -7.88 9.94 -12.30
CA LYS A 63 -8.46 11.27 -12.36
C LYS A 63 -9.32 11.46 -13.60
N GLN A 64 -8.84 11.05 -14.78
CA GLN A 64 -9.61 11.12 -16.01
C GLN A 64 -10.86 10.27 -15.92
N THR A 65 -10.74 9.02 -15.47
CA THR A 65 -11.91 8.13 -15.24
C THR A 65 -12.91 8.77 -14.27
N PHE A 66 -12.43 9.39 -13.18
CA PHE A 66 -13.29 10.09 -12.22
C PHE A 66 -14.08 11.24 -12.88
N LEU A 67 -13.44 12.05 -13.71
CA LEU A 67 -14.07 13.13 -14.45
C LEU A 67 -15.10 12.62 -15.47
N ASP A 68 -14.75 11.58 -16.22
CA ASP A 68 -15.62 10.95 -17.22
C ASP A 68 -16.89 10.35 -16.59
N LYS A 69 -16.79 9.93 -15.32
CA LYS A 69 -17.94 9.46 -14.51
C LYS A 69 -18.72 10.58 -13.82
N GLY A 70 -18.44 11.84 -14.14
CA GLY A 70 -19.13 13.00 -13.55
C GLY A 70 -18.63 13.35 -12.14
N GLY A 71 -17.46 12.90 -11.77
CA GLY A 71 -16.82 13.26 -10.51
C GLY A 71 -16.49 14.74 -10.43
N LYS A 72 -16.56 15.28 -9.22
CA LYS A 72 -16.32 16.70 -8.94
C LYS A 72 -14.94 16.91 -8.33
N PRO A 73 -13.97 17.49 -9.07
CA PRO A 73 -12.58 17.63 -8.63
C PRO A 73 -12.42 18.42 -7.32
N GLU A 74 -13.30 19.38 -7.06
CA GLU A 74 -13.31 20.20 -5.84
C GLU A 74 -13.52 19.40 -4.54
N LYS A 75 -13.96 18.15 -4.64
CA LYS A 75 -14.06 17.22 -3.50
C LYS A 75 -12.71 16.69 -3.04
N ILE A 76 -11.68 16.78 -3.87
CA ILE A 76 -10.35 16.28 -3.57
C ILE A 76 -9.42 17.48 -3.39
N THR A 77 -9.04 17.77 -2.15
CA THR A 77 -8.21 18.93 -1.78
C THR A 77 -6.78 18.53 -1.42
N PHE A 78 -6.50 17.24 -1.26
CA PHE A 78 -5.16 16.76 -0.91
C PHE A 78 -4.18 16.95 -2.07
N GLU A 79 -3.09 17.66 -1.82
CA GLU A 79 -2.10 18.03 -2.84
C GLU A 79 -1.53 16.84 -3.60
N GLY A 80 -1.31 15.69 -2.93
CA GLY A 80 -0.83 14.45 -3.56
C GLY A 80 -1.72 13.91 -4.68
N ALA A 81 -2.97 14.39 -4.76
CA ALA A 81 -3.91 14.02 -5.83
C ALA A 81 -3.66 14.77 -7.15
N PHE A 82 -2.85 15.83 -7.15
CA PHE A 82 -2.60 16.64 -8.35
C PHE A 82 -1.16 17.13 -8.53
N TRP A 83 -0.31 17.03 -7.48
CA TRP A 83 1.09 17.40 -7.60
C TRP A 83 1.80 16.50 -8.62
N THR A 84 2.67 17.08 -9.45
CA THR A 84 3.46 16.38 -10.44
C THR A 84 4.90 16.88 -10.45
N ALA A 85 5.82 16.12 -11.02
CA ALA A 85 7.20 16.48 -11.24
C ALA A 85 7.69 15.99 -12.60
N ASN A 86 8.53 16.80 -13.25
CA ASN A 86 9.17 16.48 -14.51
C ASN A 86 10.64 16.07 -14.31
N THR A 87 11.26 16.50 -13.21
CA THR A 87 12.68 16.28 -12.94
C THR A 87 12.91 15.56 -11.61
N LEU A 88 14.09 14.96 -11.46
CA LEU A 88 14.50 14.35 -10.19
C LEU A 88 14.63 15.40 -9.08
N GLU A 89 15.13 16.59 -9.41
CA GLU A 89 15.29 17.69 -8.45
C GLU A 89 13.95 18.13 -7.85
N GLU A 90 12.90 18.22 -8.66
CA GLU A 90 11.55 18.52 -8.19
C GLU A 90 11.03 17.42 -7.23
N MET A 91 11.31 16.15 -7.53
CA MET A 91 10.95 15.02 -6.67
C MET A 91 11.69 15.06 -5.34
N GLU A 92 13.00 15.32 -5.36
CA GLU A 92 13.83 15.42 -4.15
C GLU A 92 13.43 16.62 -3.29
N SER A 93 13.21 17.77 -3.90
CA SER A 93 12.69 18.95 -3.20
C SER A 93 11.37 18.64 -2.51
N LYS A 94 10.40 18.08 -3.22
CA LYS A 94 9.09 17.75 -2.63
C LYS A 94 9.20 16.72 -1.51
N ALA A 95 10.07 15.72 -1.64
CA ALA A 95 10.28 14.69 -0.64
C ALA A 95 10.66 15.28 0.74
N GLY A 96 11.42 16.38 0.76
CA GLY A 96 11.80 17.09 1.99
C GLY A 96 10.61 17.69 2.76
N PHE A 97 9.50 17.97 2.11
CA PHE A 97 8.32 18.63 2.71
C PHE A 97 7.17 17.68 3.06
N VAL A 98 7.14 16.48 2.49
CA VAL A 98 6.03 15.53 2.66
C VAL A 98 6.38 14.34 3.58
N GLY A 99 7.42 14.49 4.38
CA GLY A 99 7.87 13.47 5.33
C GLY A 99 6.99 13.40 6.58
N VAL A 100 7.33 12.47 7.47
CA VAL A 100 6.61 12.22 8.74
C VAL A 100 6.47 13.49 9.57
N LEU A 101 7.52 14.31 9.62
CA LEU A 101 7.57 15.53 10.42
C LEU A 101 6.74 16.69 9.85
N SER A 102 6.11 16.53 8.69
CA SER A 102 5.16 17.53 8.16
C SER A 102 3.87 17.66 8.97
N THR A 103 3.58 16.71 9.85
CA THR A 103 2.49 16.79 10.82
C THR A 103 3.04 17.30 12.16
N GLU A 104 2.72 18.55 12.53
CA GLU A 104 3.26 19.21 13.72
C GLU A 104 2.79 18.57 15.02
N ASN A 105 1.48 18.29 15.13
CA ASN A 105 0.92 17.67 16.32
C ASN A 105 1.43 16.22 16.46
N GLU A 106 2.12 15.96 17.57
CA GLU A 106 2.82 14.69 17.80
C GLU A 106 1.88 13.50 17.96
N ASP A 107 0.75 13.66 18.64
CA ASP A 107 -0.24 12.60 18.83
C ASP A 107 -0.87 12.21 17.49
N ILE A 108 -1.30 13.19 16.71
CA ILE A 108 -1.86 12.99 15.37
C ILE A 108 -0.83 12.36 14.44
N ARG A 109 0.42 12.81 14.51
CA ARG A 109 1.54 12.25 13.74
C ARG A 109 1.76 10.78 14.08
N SER A 110 1.83 10.46 15.36
CA SER A 110 2.06 9.08 15.84
C SER A 110 0.93 8.14 15.41
N LEU A 111 -0.32 8.58 15.51
CA LEU A 111 -1.48 7.78 15.08
C LEU A 111 -1.52 7.58 13.56
N ARG A 112 -1.19 8.62 12.77
CA ARG A 112 -1.07 8.51 11.30
C ARG A 112 0.02 7.54 10.90
N GLU A 113 1.17 7.56 11.57
CA GLU A 113 2.26 6.65 11.29
C GLU A 113 1.92 5.22 11.73
N MET A 114 1.28 5.03 12.88
CA MET A 114 0.80 3.70 13.31
C MET A 114 -0.15 3.10 12.27
N LEU A 115 -1.12 3.86 11.77
CA LEU A 115 -2.02 3.43 10.70
C LEU A 115 -1.25 3.11 9.40
N THR A 116 -0.27 3.95 9.04
CA THR A 116 0.56 3.75 7.86
C THR A 116 1.38 2.46 7.95
N TYR A 117 2.00 2.18 9.11
CA TYR A 117 2.75 0.93 9.32
C TYR A 117 1.84 -0.30 9.35
N GLY A 118 0.65 -0.19 9.94
CA GLY A 118 -0.36 -1.25 9.87
C GLY A 118 -0.73 -1.61 8.43
N MET A 119 -1.01 -0.61 7.59
CA MET A 119 -1.31 -0.82 6.18
C MET A 119 -0.13 -1.41 5.39
N LYS A 120 1.11 -1.02 5.69
CA LYS A 120 2.31 -1.64 5.09
C LYS A 120 2.41 -3.13 5.46
N GLY A 121 2.15 -3.49 6.71
CA GLY A 121 2.11 -4.89 7.14
C GLY A 121 1.01 -5.68 6.42
N MET A 122 -0.21 -5.11 6.32
CA MET A 122 -1.29 -5.72 5.53
C MET A 122 -0.89 -5.91 4.07
N ALA A 123 -0.25 -4.92 3.45
CA ALA A 123 0.20 -5.00 2.07
C ALA A 123 1.19 -6.16 1.86
N ALA A 124 2.10 -6.40 2.81
CA ALA A 124 3.04 -7.52 2.73
C ALA A 124 2.31 -8.88 2.72
N TYR A 125 1.38 -9.12 3.64
CA TYR A 125 0.61 -10.36 3.68
C TYR A 125 -0.28 -10.53 2.45
N THR A 126 -0.94 -9.45 2.02
CA THR A 126 -1.85 -9.49 0.86
C THR A 126 -1.09 -9.69 -0.45
N GLU A 127 0.10 -9.12 -0.61
CA GLU A 127 0.97 -9.35 -1.77
C GLU A 127 1.38 -10.83 -1.89
N HIS A 128 1.74 -11.47 -0.78
CA HIS A 128 2.05 -12.89 -0.77
C HIS A 128 0.83 -13.77 -1.11
N ALA A 129 -0.35 -13.44 -0.58
CA ALA A 129 -1.58 -14.14 -0.92
C ALA A 129 -1.95 -13.97 -2.40
N TYR A 130 -1.80 -12.73 -2.94
CA TYR A 130 -2.01 -12.42 -4.35
C TYR A 130 -1.13 -13.28 -5.27
N ASN A 131 0.15 -13.44 -4.94
CA ASN A 131 1.09 -14.27 -5.71
C ASN A 131 0.71 -15.75 -5.74
N LEU A 132 -0.12 -16.19 -4.78
CA LEU A 132 -0.72 -17.51 -4.73
C LEU A 132 -2.16 -17.55 -5.32
N GLY A 133 -2.59 -16.48 -5.98
CA GLY A 133 -3.91 -16.40 -6.64
C GLY A 133 -5.09 -16.12 -5.70
N HIS A 134 -4.83 -15.60 -4.50
CA HIS A 134 -5.87 -15.28 -3.52
C HIS A 134 -5.98 -13.78 -3.30
N GLU A 135 -7.20 -13.26 -3.35
CA GLU A 135 -7.52 -11.86 -3.18
C GLU A 135 -8.72 -11.65 -2.25
N ASN A 136 -8.77 -10.48 -1.60
CA ASN A 136 -9.92 -10.03 -0.83
C ASN A 136 -10.15 -8.52 -1.07
N PRO A 137 -11.19 -8.14 -1.83
CA PRO A 137 -11.50 -6.75 -2.16
C PRO A 137 -11.71 -5.83 -0.96
N SER A 138 -12.16 -6.36 0.19
CA SER A 138 -12.37 -5.56 1.40
C SER A 138 -11.06 -5.02 1.99
N ILE A 139 -9.95 -5.76 1.82
CA ILE A 139 -8.62 -5.33 2.24
C ILE A 139 -8.17 -4.13 1.40
N TYR A 140 -8.37 -4.18 0.09
CA TYR A 140 -8.03 -3.07 -0.81
C TYR A 140 -8.85 -1.82 -0.50
N GLU A 141 -10.15 -2.00 -0.26
CA GLU A 141 -11.03 -0.89 0.15
C GLU A 141 -10.57 -0.25 1.44
N PHE A 142 -10.24 -1.05 2.45
CA PHE A 142 -9.72 -0.52 3.72
C PHE A 142 -8.41 0.25 3.51
N ILE A 143 -7.47 -0.27 2.72
CA ILE A 143 -6.19 0.40 2.44
C ILE A 143 -6.44 1.77 1.77
N ASP A 144 -7.35 1.86 0.79
CA ASP A 144 -7.73 3.13 0.17
C ASP A 144 -8.25 4.13 1.22
N ARG A 145 -9.20 3.71 2.06
CA ARG A 145 -9.78 4.56 3.12
C ARG A 145 -8.74 4.95 4.18
N GLY A 146 -7.89 4.02 4.57
CA GLY A 146 -6.82 4.25 5.53
C GLY A 146 -5.79 5.26 5.03
N LEU A 147 -5.37 5.15 3.76
CA LEU A 147 -4.47 6.13 3.14
C LEU A 147 -5.10 7.53 3.11
N VAL A 148 -6.37 7.64 2.73
CA VAL A 148 -7.11 8.91 2.75
C VAL A 148 -7.21 9.45 4.18
N ALA A 149 -7.54 8.63 5.17
CA ALA A 149 -7.68 9.04 6.57
C ALA A 149 -6.39 9.69 7.12
N THR A 150 -5.21 9.23 6.67
CA THR A 150 -3.93 9.86 7.08
C THR A 150 -3.75 11.29 6.55
N THR A 151 -4.58 11.76 5.63
CA THR A 151 -4.48 13.10 5.01
C THR A 151 -5.56 14.07 5.51
N LEU A 152 -6.61 13.54 6.11
CA LEU A 152 -7.74 14.34 6.58
C LEU A 152 -7.47 14.95 7.96
N PRO A 153 -8.13 16.05 8.32
CA PRO A 153 -8.02 16.69 9.64
C PRO A 153 -8.85 15.92 10.70
N LEU A 154 -8.56 14.63 10.86
CA LEU A 154 -9.23 13.77 11.83
C LEU A 154 -8.73 14.04 13.25
N SER A 155 -9.63 13.89 14.24
CA SER A 155 -9.27 13.91 15.66
C SER A 155 -8.46 12.67 16.05
N ALA A 156 -7.80 12.72 17.21
CA ALA A 156 -7.08 11.56 17.75
C ALA A 156 -8.01 10.34 17.90
N ASP A 157 -9.23 10.54 18.44
CA ASP A 157 -10.20 9.46 18.62
C ASP A 157 -10.61 8.82 17.29
N GLN A 158 -10.83 9.63 16.25
CA GLN A 158 -11.13 9.12 14.90
C GLN A 158 -9.96 8.32 14.32
N LEU A 159 -8.73 8.77 14.52
CA LEU A 159 -7.54 8.03 14.09
C LEU A 159 -7.33 6.74 14.89
N VAL A 160 -7.62 6.72 16.20
CA VAL A 160 -7.62 5.50 17.02
C VAL A 160 -8.61 4.48 16.47
N GLN A 161 -9.82 4.90 16.10
CA GLN A 161 -10.80 4.00 15.46
C GLN A 161 -10.27 3.42 14.14
N MET A 162 -9.61 4.23 13.31
CA MET A 162 -8.98 3.74 12.07
C MET A 162 -7.85 2.75 12.36
N VAL A 163 -7.05 2.95 13.41
CA VAL A 163 -5.99 2.03 13.82
C VAL A 163 -6.58 0.69 14.30
N LEU A 164 -7.66 0.72 15.08
CA LEU A 164 -8.34 -0.50 15.50
C LEU A 164 -8.97 -1.26 14.33
N GLU A 165 -9.57 -0.54 13.39
CA GLU A 165 -10.08 -1.14 12.15
C GLU A 165 -8.95 -1.73 11.29
N CYS A 166 -7.78 -1.06 11.25
CA CYS A 166 -6.58 -1.58 10.60
C CYS A 166 -6.15 -2.91 11.22
N GLY A 167 -6.16 -3.02 12.54
CA GLY A 167 -5.87 -4.27 13.24
C GLY A 167 -6.80 -5.41 12.84
N LYS A 168 -8.10 -5.13 12.74
CA LYS A 168 -9.10 -6.12 12.28
C LYS A 168 -8.83 -6.57 10.84
N ASN A 169 -8.64 -5.64 9.91
CA ASN A 169 -8.32 -5.97 8.52
C ASN A 169 -6.95 -6.66 8.40
N GLY A 170 -6.02 -6.40 9.32
CA GLY A 170 -4.74 -7.11 9.42
C GLY A 170 -4.92 -8.59 9.73
N VAL A 171 -5.88 -8.94 10.62
CA VAL A 171 -6.24 -10.35 10.89
C VAL A 171 -6.83 -10.98 9.62
N ASP A 172 -7.70 -10.28 8.89
CA ASP A 172 -8.27 -10.78 7.65
C ASP A 172 -7.19 -11.01 6.57
N ALA A 173 -6.18 -10.13 6.49
CA ALA A 173 -5.05 -10.29 5.58
C ALA A 173 -4.17 -11.51 5.93
N MET A 174 -3.93 -11.75 7.23
CA MET A 174 -3.21 -12.95 7.69
C MET A 174 -4.01 -14.23 7.41
N ALA A 175 -5.33 -14.22 7.64
CA ALA A 175 -6.20 -15.35 7.34
C ALA A 175 -6.25 -15.65 5.83
N LEU A 176 -6.24 -14.61 4.99
CA LEU A 176 -6.15 -14.76 3.54
C LEU A 176 -4.85 -15.45 3.13
N LEU A 177 -3.71 -15.04 3.70
CA LEU A 177 -2.41 -15.65 3.40
C LEU A 177 -2.33 -17.08 3.92
N ASP A 178 -2.83 -17.36 5.13
CA ASP A 178 -2.89 -18.72 5.67
C ASP A 178 -3.68 -19.65 4.75
N LYS A 179 -4.87 -19.19 4.32
CA LYS A 179 -5.67 -19.92 3.33
C LYS A 179 -4.92 -20.14 2.02
N ALA A 180 -4.29 -19.10 1.48
CA ALA A 180 -3.54 -19.20 0.22
C ALA A 180 -2.39 -20.20 0.30
N ASN A 181 -1.63 -20.21 1.41
CA ASN A 181 -0.58 -21.17 1.65
C ASN A 181 -1.13 -22.59 1.80
N THR A 182 -2.19 -22.80 2.58
CA THR A 182 -2.79 -24.11 2.81
C THR A 182 -3.38 -24.69 1.52
N ASP A 183 -4.07 -23.87 0.72
CA ASP A 183 -4.63 -24.29 -0.56
C ASP A 183 -3.53 -24.66 -1.58
N THR A 184 -2.36 -24.00 -1.50
CA THR A 184 -1.25 -24.21 -2.45
C THR A 184 -0.31 -25.34 -2.04
N TYR A 185 0.05 -25.41 -0.76
CA TYR A 185 1.12 -26.30 -0.26
C TYR A 185 0.61 -27.39 0.69
N GLY A 186 -0.66 -27.37 1.08
CA GLY A 186 -1.23 -28.24 2.09
C GLY A 186 -0.95 -27.78 3.52
N ASN A 187 -1.48 -28.55 4.48
CA ASN A 187 -1.21 -28.27 5.91
C ASN A 187 0.23 -28.64 6.25
N PRO A 188 0.88 -27.91 7.16
CA PRO A 188 2.21 -28.27 7.65
C PRO A 188 2.19 -29.64 8.35
N GLU A 189 3.12 -30.52 7.97
CA GLU A 189 3.30 -31.83 8.59
C GLU A 189 4.71 -31.96 9.15
N ILE A 190 4.84 -32.71 10.27
CA ILE A 190 6.16 -33.00 10.83
C ILE A 190 6.90 -33.93 9.87
N THR A 191 7.92 -33.38 9.20
CA THR A 191 8.71 -34.10 8.22
C THR A 191 10.11 -34.36 8.77
N LYS A 192 10.53 -35.66 8.71
CA LYS A 192 11.89 -36.02 9.08
C LYS A 192 12.86 -35.64 7.96
N VAL A 193 13.82 -34.77 8.26
CA VAL A 193 14.84 -34.30 7.32
C VAL A 193 16.23 -34.66 7.83
N ASP A 194 17.15 -35.00 6.90
CA ASP A 194 18.56 -35.22 7.21
C ASP A 194 19.27 -33.87 7.37
N ILE A 195 19.88 -33.66 8.51
CA ILE A 195 20.66 -32.44 8.82
C ILE A 195 22.18 -32.64 8.76
N GLY A 196 22.63 -33.82 8.28
CA GLY A 196 24.05 -34.14 8.19
C GLY A 196 24.77 -33.49 7.01
N VAL A 197 26.10 -33.37 7.13
CA VAL A 197 26.96 -32.89 6.04
C VAL A 197 27.05 -33.97 4.95
N ARG A 198 26.86 -33.56 3.69
CA ARG A 198 27.06 -34.41 2.53
C ARG A 198 28.50 -34.31 2.05
N LYS A 199 29.06 -35.43 1.58
CA LYS A 199 30.44 -35.48 1.06
C LYS A 199 30.55 -35.30 -0.45
N ASN A 200 29.46 -35.46 -1.17
CA ASN A 200 29.42 -35.34 -2.61
C ASN A 200 29.03 -33.91 -3.03
N PRO A 201 29.42 -33.46 -4.23
CA PRO A 201 28.91 -32.23 -4.81
C PRO A 201 27.37 -32.25 -4.85
N GLY A 202 26.75 -31.14 -4.60
CA GLY A 202 25.28 -30.98 -4.62
C GLY A 202 24.86 -29.70 -5.35
N ILE A 203 23.65 -29.72 -5.86
CA ILE A 203 22.98 -28.53 -6.44
C ILE A 203 21.90 -28.11 -5.45
N LEU A 204 21.94 -26.86 -5.01
CA LEU A 204 20.87 -26.27 -4.23
C LEU A 204 19.78 -25.78 -5.18
N ILE A 205 18.57 -26.30 -5.01
CA ILE A 205 17.38 -25.83 -5.72
C ILE A 205 16.48 -25.15 -4.68
N SER A 206 16.21 -23.86 -4.87
CA SER A 206 15.17 -23.15 -4.12
C SER A 206 13.87 -23.21 -4.92
N GLY A 207 12.80 -23.61 -4.28
CA GLY A 207 11.44 -23.57 -4.83
C GLY A 207 10.85 -22.16 -4.74
#